data_8fc548221bc7aec3c2fddceaf9b612f9
#
_entry.id   8fc548221bc7aec3c2fddceaf9b612f9
#
_cell.length_a   1.000
_cell.length_b   1.000
_cell.length_c   1.000
_cell.angle_alpha   90.00
_cell.angle_beta   90.00
_cell.angle_gamma   90.00
#
_symmetry.space_group_name_H-M   'P 1'
#
loop_
_entity.id
_entity.type
_entity.pdbx_description
1 polymer ?
#
loop_
_entity_poly.entity_id
_entity_poly.type
_entity_poly.pdbx_seq_one_letter_code
_entity_poly.pdbx_strand_id
1 'polypeptide(L)'
;MSTGRNQKGAETPEESSRRNTASERPWIPVTAQMPDHVMALAGIPAKTFYWDARTFVDAMAKVTAYYDMDGLMPAADVYNFEIEAMGGKMVYSDNAMPTIDHRVPIIKEPEDLLKLHTPDFYRDGRLSYALDCIKLSAEFGGWQCGIFCAPFSMAAGLRSYPLLIKDMRKRPQFTHDLFNFIIDDVLIPFLRVQKDYCGVSIAVSADAWSAIPNLSVRELREWVEPYNRRLIAKAKKLGVTALCVSGQYVEERPEKFDVGLLHAGFDLQVADQSSTPSISVHMGPWDDFPLECIRAYTEKYREQGIETAVRVGINPKLLRDGPADKIASTVKRVINTFARDHEIGVFLSNVPSDTPPKHVHTAVAAAHTYGRLPIADNLDKVEFKPFKRESFQEWKAKVARDDPGRTKGDPA
;
A
#
# COMPACT_ATOMS: atom_id res chain seq x y z
N MET A 1 9.70 -21.98 -50.37
CA MET A 1 10.38 -21.93 -49.06
C MET A 1 9.76 -20.77 -48.29
N SER A 2 8.81 -21.11 -47.42
CA SER A 2 8.03 -20.11 -46.64
C SER A 2 8.56 -20.13 -45.21
N THR A 3 9.15 -19.02 -44.79
CA THR A 3 9.62 -18.81 -43.43
C THR A 3 8.47 -18.29 -42.58
N GLY A 4 7.84 -19.21 -41.84
CA GLY A 4 6.85 -18.87 -40.82
C GLY A 4 7.50 -18.09 -39.67
N ARG A 5 7.17 -16.79 -39.54
CA ARG A 5 7.40 -16.01 -38.30
C ARG A 5 6.35 -16.42 -37.27
N ASN A 6 6.81 -17.10 -36.22
CA ASN A 6 6.03 -17.32 -35.01
C ASN A 6 5.71 -15.95 -34.37
N GLN A 7 4.49 -15.48 -34.54
CA GLN A 7 3.92 -14.44 -33.70
C GLN A 7 3.58 -15.07 -32.33
N LYS A 8 4.44 -14.87 -31.34
CA LYS A 8 4.02 -15.07 -29.93
C LYS A 8 2.89 -14.11 -29.68
N GLY A 9 1.70 -14.65 -29.38
CA GLY A 9 0.54 -13.85 -29.00
C GLY A 9 0.88 -12.99 -27.78
N ALA A 10 0.32 -11.78 -27.73
CA ALA A 10 0.41 -10.93 -26.55
C ALA A 10 -0.22 -11.65 -25.36
N GLU A 11 0.52 -11.77 -24.28
CA GLU A 11 0.04 -12.38 -23.03
C GLU A 11 -1.18 -11.61 -22.49
N THR A 12 -2.15 -12.34 -21.99
CA THR A 12 -3.31 -11.75 -21.34
C THR A 12 -2.91 -11.12 -20.00
N PRO A 13 -3.63 -10.07 -19.51
CA PRO A 13 -3.38 -9.50 -18.19
C PRO A 13 -3.43 -10.52 -17.04
N GLU A 14 -4.22 -11.61 -17.21
CA GLU A 14 -4.28 -12.72 -16.25
C GLU A 14 -3.01 -13.60 -16.28
N GLU A 15 -2.39 -13.80 -17.43
CA GLU A 15 -1.13 -14.53 -17.55
C GLU A 15 0.05 -13.74 -17.00
N SER A 16 0.06 -12.42 -17.22
CA SER A 16 1.04 -11.50 -16.62
C SER A 16 0.89 -11.41 -15.10
N SER A 17 -0.35 -11.39 -14.59
CA SER A 17 -0.65 -11.41 -13.16
C SER A 17 -0.23 -12.75 -12.52
N ARG A 18 -0.40 -13.88 -13.22
CA ARG A 18 -0.01 -15.22 -12.73
C ARG A 18 1.50 -15.42 -12.64
N ARG A 19 2.32 -14.75 -13.46
CA ARG A 19 3.79 -14.83 -13.36
C ARG A 19 4.34 -14.12 -12.10
N ASN A 20 3.62 -13.17 -11.54
CA ASN A 20 3.95 -12.55 -10.28
C ASN A 20 3.29 -13.23 -9.06
N THR A 21 2.60 -14.35 -9.27
CA THR A 21 1.96 -15.10 -8.20
C THR A 21 2.98 -15.91 -7.40
N ALA A 22 2.71 -16.06 -6.11
CA ALA A 22 3.51 -16.74 -5.10
C ALA A 22 3.96 -18.18 -5.44
N SER A 23 3.45 -18.79 -6.53
CA SER A 23 3.64 -20.21 -6.85
C SER A 23 5.05 -20.60 -7.33
N GLU A 24 5.92 -19.66 -7.67
CA GLU A 24 7.28 -19.97 -8.13
C GLU A 24 8.38 -19.57 -7.12
N ARG A 25 8.05 -18.90 -6.04
CA ARG A 25 9.03 -18.49 -5.03
C ARG A 25 9.20 -19.56 -3.97
N PRO A 26 10.44 -19.86 -3.54
CA PRO A 26 10.68 -20.85 -2.51
C PRO A 26 10.40 -20.36 -1.10
N TRP A 27 9.81 -19.18 -0.93
CA TRP A 27 9.50 -18.55 0.37
C TRP A 27 8.28 -17.62 0.31
N ILE A 28 7.77 -17.28 1.49
CA ILE A 28 6.69 -16.30 1.66
C ILE A 28 7.19 -14.89 1.29
N PRO A 29 6.45 -14.17 0.43
CA PRO A 29 6.87 -12.86 -0.02
C PRO A 29 6.88 -11.81 1.09
N VAL A 30 7.86 -10.90 1.02
CA VAL A 30 7.93 -9.71 1.86
C VAL A 30 7.96 -8.45 1.01
N THR A 31 7.09 -7.51 1.36
CA THR A 31 6.99 -6.20 0.70
C THR A 31 7.00 -5.09 1.75
N ALA A 32 7.23 -3.86 1.33
CA ALA A 32 7.28 -2.72 2.25
C ALA A 32 6.67 -1.45 1.67
N GLN A 33 6.07 -0.65 2.53
CA GLN A 33 5.80 0.77 2.27
C GLN A 33 6.92 1.57 2.93
N MET A 34 7.89 2.04 2.14
CA MET A 34 9.13 2.61 2.67
C MET A 34 9.67 3.85 1.93
N PRO A 35 8.85 4.71 1.31
CA PRO A 35 9.39 5.83 0.52
C PRO A 35 10.30 6.75 1.32
N ASP A 36 9.90 7.18 2.51
CA ASP A 36 10.72 8.05 3.36
C ASP A 36 12.04 7.38 3.78
N HIS A 37 12.01 6.08 4.06
CA HIS A 37 13.21 5.31 4.37
C HIS A 37 14.16 5.22 3.16
N VAL A 38 13.61 4.97 1.97
CA VAL A 38 14.38 4.93 0.71
C VAL A 38 15.03 6.28 0.44
N MET A 39 14.26 7.35 0.56
CA MET A 39 14.75 8.72 0.38
C MET A 39 15.94 9.02 1.31
N ALA A 40 15.79 8.71 2.60
CA ALA A 40 16.82 8.94 3.61
C ALA A 40 18.07 8.07 3.37
N LEU A 41 17.88 6.75 3.11
CA LEU A 41 18.97 5.81 2.87
C LEU A 41 19.77 6.17 1.59
N ALA A 42 19.08 6.62 0.55
CA ALA A 42 19.69 7.05 -0.70
C ALA A 42 20.34 8.45 -0.62
N GLY A 43 20.03 9.22 0.42
CA GLY A 43 20.51 10.59 0.60
C GLY A 43 19.93 11.57 -0.43
N ILE A 44 18.68 11.36 -0.86
CA ILE A 44 18.00 12.17 -1.87
C ILE A 44 17.12 13.21 -1.15
N PRO A 45 17.24 14.52 -1.50
CA PRO A 45 16.34 15.53 -0.93
C PRO A 45 14.87 15.26 -1.27
N ALA A 46 13.96 15.48 -0.32
CA ALA A 46 12.53 15.24 -0.50
C ALA A 46 11.94 15.95 -1.73
N LYS A 47 12.35 17.18 -1.99
CA LYS A 47 11.93 17.93 -3.19
C LYS A 47 12.29 17.26 -4.50
N THR A 48 13.41 16.54 -4.57
CA THR A 48 13.77 15.74 -5.74
C THR A 48 13.01 14.44 -5.74
N PHE A 49 13.01 13.72 -4.61
CA PHE A 49 12.44 12.40 -4.51
C PHE A 49 10.93 12.36 -4.82
N TYR A 50 10.17 13.31 -4.27
CA TYR A 50 8.71 13.36 -4.45
C TYR A 50 8.24 14.24 -5.63
N TRP A 51 9.16 14.68 -6.52
CA TRP A 51 8.84 15.46 -7.70
C TRP A 51 9.43 14.91 -9.00
N ASP A 52 10.47 14.09 -8.92
CA ASP A 52 11.09 13.44 -10.06
C ASP A 52 10.82 11.93 -10.04
N ALA A 53 9.93 11.49 -10.92
CA ALA A 53 9.45 10.12 -10.96
C ALA A 53 10.58 9.12 -11.27
N ARG A 54 11.53 9.47 -12.14
CA ARG A 54 12.67 8.61 -12.47
C ARG A 54 13.57 8.41 -11.25
N THR A 55 13.89 9.49 -10.54
CA THR A 55 14.68 9.44 -9.31
C THR A 55 13.98 8.61 -8.24
N PHE A 56 12.67 8.78 -8.09
CA PHE A 56 11.86 8.01 -7.13
C PHE A 56 11.91 6.51 -7.45
N VAL A 57 11.52 6.11 -8.66
CA VAL A 57 11.40 4.69 -9.04
C VAL A 57 12.77 4.01 -9.06
N ASP A 58 13.82 4.68 -9.56
CA ASP A 58 15.18 4.15 -9.55
C ASP A 58 15.70 3.90 -8.12
N ALA A 59 15.47 4.84 -7.21
CA ALA A 59 15.86 4.68 -5.81
C ALA A 59 15.06 3.56 -5.12
N MET A 60 13.74 3.51 -5.36
CA MET A 60 12.88 2.45 -4.83
C MET A 60 13.32 1.08 -5.32
N ALA A 61 13.63 0.92 -6.61
CA ALA A 61 14.09 -0.34 -7.19
C ALA A 61 15.45 -0.77 -6.58
N LYS A 62 16.41 0.15 -6.49
CA LYS A 62 17.73 -0.13 -5.91
C LYS A 62 17.66 -0.52 -4.45
N VAL A 63 16.84 0.15 -3.65
CA VAL A 63 16.70 -0.19 -2.22
C VAL A 63 15.90 -1.49 -2.04
N THR A 64 14.89 -1.75 -2.87
CA THR A 64 14.20 -3.04 -2.90
C THR A 64 15.18 -4.18 -3.17
N ALA A 65 16.06 -4.04 -4.16
CA ALA A 65 17.11 -5.01 -4.46
C ALA A 65 18.17 -5.11 -3.33
N TYR A 66 18.56 -4.00 -2.72
CA TYR A 66 19.47 -3.98 -1.59
C TYR A 66 18.96 -4.79 -0.40
N TYR A 67 17.65 -4.79 -0.15
CA TYR A 67 17.02 -5.55 0.92
C TYR A 67 16.61 -6.97 0.51
N ASP A 68 16.77 -7.36 -0.74
CA ASP A 68 16.25 -8.61 -1.31
C ASP A 68 14.73 -8.77 -1.10
N MET A 69 13.98 -7.67 -1.23
CA MET A 69 12.52 -7.70 -1.13
C MET A 69 11.85 -8.27 -2.37
N ASP A 70 10.69 -8.87 -2.18
CA ASP A 70 9.98 -9.64 -3.20
C ASP A 70 9.07 -8.82 -4.11
N GLY A 71 8.98 -7.52 -3.91
CA GLY A 71 8.18 -6.65 -4.75
C GLY A 71 8.49 -5.17 -4.57
N LEU A 72 8.50 -4.46 -5.68
CA LEU A 72 8.56 -3.01 -5.72
C LEU A 72 7.15 -2.44 -5.59
N MET A 73 6.89 -1.67 -4.54
CA MET A 73 5.65 -0.91 -4.39
C MET A 73 5.85 0.52 -4.91
N PRO A 74 5.22 0.89 -6.04
CA PRO A 74 5.42 2.19 -6.67
C PRO A 74 4.67 3.35 -5.99
N ALA A 75 3.86 3.05 -4.97
CA ALA A 75 3.03 4.03 -4.31
C ALA A 75 3.86 5.03 -3.49
N ALA A 76 3.91 6.28 -3.97
CA ALA A 76 4.62 7.36 -3.29
C ALA A 76 3.73 8.00 -2.21
N ASP A 77 2.73 8.74 -2.60
CA ASP A 77 2.00 9.70 -1.78
C ASP A 77 0.49 9.62 -2.09
N VAL A 78 -0.09 8.46 -1.81
CA VAL A 78 -1.45 8.09 -2.23
C VAL A 78 -2.58 8.91 -1.60
N TYR A 79 -2.30 9.80 -0.66
CA TYR A 79 -3.34 10.59 0.01
C TYR A 79 -3.48 12.01 -0.52
N ASN A 80 -2.47 12.50 -1.22
CA ASN A 80 -2.32 13.93 -1.42
C ASN A 80 -2.45 14.38 -2.89
N PHE A 81 -2.23 13.50 -3.86
CA PHE A 81 -2.14 13.89 -5.28
C PHE A 81 -3.40 14.57 -5.79
N GLU A 82 -4.57 13.96 -5.57
CA GLU A 82 -5.84 14.50 -6.06
C GLU A 82 -6.22 15.79 -5.33
N ILE A 83 -5.94 15.85 -4.03
CA ILE A 83 -6.25 17.02 -3.21
C ILE A 83 -5.33 18.19 -3.58
N GLU A 84 -4.04 17.93 -3.80
CA GLU A 84 -3.08 18.92 -4.30
C GLU A 84 -3.50 19.47 -5.67
N ALA A 85 -3.90 18.59 -6.59
CA ALA A 85 -4.38 18.97 -7.91
C ALA A 85 -5.63 19.84 -7.88
N MET A 86 -6.45 19.69 -6.86
CA MET A 86 -7.63 20.52 -6.62
C MET A 86 -7.31 21.85 -5.90
N GLY A 87 -6.03 22.16 -5.71
CA GLY A 87 -5.58 23.39 -5.04
C GLY A 87 -5.38 23.28 -3.54
N GLY A 88 -5.30 22.05 -3.01
CA GLY A 88 -5.00 21.81 -1.60
C GLY A 88 -3.63 22.36 -1.21
N LYS A 89 -3.60 23.05 -0.06
CA LYS A 89 -2.35 23.58 0.45
C LYS A 89 -1.47 22.47 0.99
N MET A 90 -0.29 22.32 0.40
CA MET A 90 0.70 21.32 0.81
C MET A 90 1.70 21.89 1.84
N VAL A 91 2.13 21.01 2.75
CA VAL A 91 3.28 21.23 3.63
C VAL A 91 4.41 20.33 3.13
N TYR A 92 5.52 20.93 2.79
CA TYR A 92 6.73 20.23 2.36
C TYR A 92 7.74 20.20 3.50
N SER A 93 8.36 19.06 3.69
CA SER A 93 9.46 18.85 4.63
C SER A 93 10.71 18.47 3.85
N ASP A 94 11.88 18.73 4.42
CA ASP A 94 13.14 18.37 3.77
C ASP A 94 13.45 16.87 3.83
N ASN A 95 12.78 16.14 4.74
CA ASN A 95 13.08 14.74 5.09
C ASN A 95 11.86 13.84 5.23
N ALA A 96 10.70 14.27 4.73
CA ALA A 96 9.49 13.46 4.77
C ALA A 96 8.60 13.73 3.56
N MET A 97 7.66 12.82 3.33
CA MET A 97 6.61 12.91 2.32
C MET A 97 5.83 14.21 2.48
N PRO A 98 5.49 14.89 1.37
CA PRO A 98 4.57 16.04 1.40
C PRO A 98 3.23 15.64 2.01
N THR A 99 2.61 16.54 2.74
CA THR A 99 1.30 16.31 3.35
C THR A 99 0.40 17.53 3.19
N ILE A 100 -0.91 17.33 3.30
CA ILE A 100 -1.89 18.41 3.20
C ILE A 100 -1.90 19.23 4.49
N ASP A 101 -2.00 20.54 4.38
CA ASP A 101 -2.28 21.42 5.51
C ASP A 101 -3.77 21.39 5.87
N HIS A 102 -4.18 20.45 6.70
CA HIS A 102 -5.57 20.30 7.15
C HIS A 102 -6.15 21.50 7.91
N ARG A 103 -5.30 22.48 8.27
CA ARG A 103 -5.75 23.75 8.91
C ARG A 103 -6.35 24.70 7.87
N VAL A 104 -6.08 24.48 6.59
CA VAL A 104 -6.54 25.33 5.49
C VAL A 104 -7.28 24.46 4.47
N PRO A 105 -8.49 23.96 4.80
CA PRO A 105 -9.27 23.13 3.88
C PRO A 105 -9.68 23.95 2.65
N ILE A 106 -9.82 23.27 1.50
CA ILE A 106 -10.32 23.87 0.27
C ILE A 106 -11.79 24.25 0.43
N ILE A 107 -12.59 23.33 0.98
CA ILE A 107 -14.01 23.54 1.25
C ILE A 107 -14.14 24.09 2.68
N LYS A 108 -14.37 25.39 2.81
CA LYS A 108 -14.62 26.07 4.09
C LYS A 108 -16.09 26.10 4.43
N GLU A 109 -16.93 26.36 3.43
CA GLU A 109 -18.39 26.32 3.53
C GLU A 109 -18.96 25.38 2.45
N PRO A 110 -20.18 24.85 2.64
CA PRO A 110 -20.77 23.90 1.69
C PRO A 110 -20.84 24.41 0.25
N GLU A 111 -21.03 25.70 0.07
CA GLU A 111 -21.14 26.38 -1.23
C GLU A 111 -19.81 26.32 -2.01
N ASP A 112 -18.68 26.09 -1.33
CA ASP A 112 -17.38 25.97 -1.99
C ASP A 112 -17.31 24.71 -2.87
N LEU A 113 -18.14 23.70 -2.58
CA LEU A 113 -18.24 22.51 -3.41
C LEU A 113 -18.61 22.85 -4.87
N LEU A 114 -19.46 23.86 -5.07
CA LEU A 114 -19.88 24.31 -6.39
C LEU A 114 -18.77 25.01 -7.20
N LYS A 115 -17.67 25.35 -6.55
CA LYS A 115 -16.50 25.99 -7.17
C LYS A 115 -15.45 24.98 -7.60
N LEU A 116 -15.57 23.74 -7.14
CA LEU A 116 -14.64 22.68 -7.50
C LEU A 116 -14.92 22.17 -8.92
N HIS A 117 -13.88 21.72 -9.56
CA HIS A 117 -13.91 21.13 -10.90
C HIS A 117 -12.97 19.93 -10.99
N THR A 118 -13.17 19.10 -11.98
CA THR A 118 -12.28 17.99 -12.30
C THR A 118 -10.88 18.54 -12.61
N PRO A 119 -9.82 18.06 -11.95
CA PRO A 119 -8.46 18.52 -12.24
C PRO A 119 -7.98 18.05 -13.62
N ASP A 120 -7.05 18.77 -14.20
CA ASP A 120 -6.27 18.29 -15.35
C ASP A 120 -5.21 17.29 -14.83
N PHE A 121 -5.45 16.00 -15.05
CA PHE A 121 -4.63 14.90 -14.52
C PHE A 121 -3.19 14.89 -15.06
N TYR A 122 -2.89 15.67 -16.09
CA TYR A 122 -1.56 15.78 -16.68
C TYR A 122 -0.80 17.04 -16.26
N ARG A 123 -1.48 18.01 -15.62
CA ARG A 123 -0.90 19.33 -15.34
C ARG A 123 -1.06 19.79 -13.90
N ASP A 124 -2.16 19.41 -13.25
CA ASP A 124 -2.47 19.95 -11.92
C ASP A 124 -1.74 19.16 -10.83
N GLY A 125 -1.11 19.90 -9.92
CA GLY A 125 -0.37 19.33 -8.81
C GLY A 125 0.71 18.33 -9.26
N ARG A 126 0.85 17.23 -8.53
CA ARG A 126 1.79 16.15 -8.84
C ARG A 126 1.11 14.91 -9.47
N LEU A 127 -0.05 15.07 -10.12
CA LEU A 127 -0.73 13.94 -10.77
C LEU A 127 0.10 13.35 -11.91
N SER A 128 0.75 14.19 -12.73
CA SER A 128 1.66 13.71 -13.78
C SER A 128 2.83 12.91 -13.21
N TYR A 129 3.42 13.36 -12.12
CA TYR A 129 4.45 12.61 -11.40
C TYR A 129 3.94 11.23 -10.95
N ALA A 130 2.72 11.15 -10.39
CA ALA A 130 2.12 9.88 -9.99
C ALA A 130 1.92 8.92 -11.19
N LEU A 131 1.44 9.43 -12.32
CA LEU A 131 1.29 8.66 -13.56
C LEU A 131 2.65 8.16 -14.08
N ASP A 132 3.67 9.00 -14.04
CA ASP A 132 5.01 8.63 -14.47
C ASP A 132 5.63 7.59 -13.53
N CYS A 133 5.42 7.68 -12.23
CA CYS A 133 5.85 6.64 -11.28
C CYS A 133 5.22 5.28 -11.60
N ILE A 134 3.91 5.22 -11.87
CA ILE A 134 3.21 3.99 -12.24
C ILE A 134 3.81 3.39 -13.52
N LYS A 135 4.02 4.22 -14.53
CA LYS A 135 4.55 3.80 -15.82
C LYS A 135 5.99 3.31 -15.73
N LEU A 136 6.84 4.06 -15.05
CA LEU A 136 8.25 3.72 -14.85
C LEU A 136 8.44 2.46 -13.99
N SER A 137 7.55 2.19 -13.05
CA SER A 137 7.63 0.98 -12.21
C SER A 137 7.63 -0.29 -13.03
N ALA A 138 6.90 -0.32 -14.15
CA ALA A 138 6.90 -1.47 -15.06
C ALA A 138 8.26 -1.69 -15.72
N GLU A 139 9.02 -0.63 -16.02
CA GLU A 139 10.37 -0.72 -16.60
C GLU A 139 11.37 -1.38 -15.62
N PHE A 140 11.13 -1.27 -14.32
CA PHE A 140 11.96 -1.86 -13.26
C PHE A 140 11.42 -3.21 -12.75
N GLY A 141 10.54 -3.87 -13.51
CA GLY A 141 9.95 -5.14 -13.10
C GLY A 141 8.99 -5.02 -11.91
N GLY A 142 8.58 -3.81 -11.56
CA GLY A 142 7.58 -3.53 -10.52
C GLY A 142 6.17 -3.88 -10.97
N TRP A 143 5.28 -4.01 -10.00
CA TRP A 143 3.87 -4.25 -10.25
C TRP A 143 3.21 -2.98 -10.81
N GLN A 144 2.61 -3.09 -12.01
CA GLN A 144 1.89 -1.99 -12.65
C GLN A 144 0.51 -1.81 -12.02
N CYS A 145 0.51 -1.19 -10.84
CA CYS A 145 -0.65 -0.95 -10.03
C CYS A 145 -0.96 0.54 -9.98
N GLY A 146 -2.22 0.87 -10.25
CA GLY A 146 -2.73 2.22 -10.05
C GLY A 146 -2.86 2.56 -8.57
N ILE A 147 -2.89 3.85 -8.29
CA ILE A 147 -3.05 4.39 -6.94
C ILE A 147 -4.13 5.47 -6.94
N PHE A 148 -4.86 5.59 -5.84
CA PHE A 148 -5.82 6.68 -5.65
C PHE A 148 -6.10 6.90 -4.15
N CYS A 149 -6.49 8.11 -3.79
CA CYS A 149 -7.00 8.39 -2.45
C CYS A 149 -8.43 7.83 -2.33
N ALA A 150 -8.74 7.10 -1.26
CA ALA A 150 -10.10 6.60 -1.07
C ALA A 150 -11.09 7.76 -0.82
N PRO A 151 -12.39 7.57 -1.16
CA PRO A 151 -13.39 8.64 -1.09
C PRO A 151 -13.45 9.35 0.26
N PHE A 152 -13.40 8.60 1.38
CA PHE A 152 -13.49 9.18 2.71
C PHE A 152 -12.25 10.00 3.06
N SER A 153 -11.06 9.46 2.82
CA SER A 153 -9.80 10.19 3.06
C SER A 153 -9.68 11.43 2.19
N MET A 154 -10.15 11.36 0.95
CA MET A 154 -10.18 12.52 0.07
C MET A 154 -11.15 13.61 0.59
N ALA A 155 -12.36 13.21 1.03
CA ALA A 155 -13.31 14.14 1.65
C ALA A 155 -12.74 14.80 2.91
N ALA A 156 -12.02 14.02 3.75
CA ALA A 156 -11.32 14.54 4.92
C ALA A 156 -10.20 15.51 4.55
N GLY A 157 -9.51 15.30 3.46
CA GLY A 157 -8.49 16.23 2.94
C GLY A 157 -9.08 17.53 2.39
N LEU A 158 -10.19 17.46 1.66
CA LEU A 158 -10.84 18.62 1.06
C LEU A 158 -11.56 19.51 2.09
N ARG A 159 -12.23 18.89 3.08
CA ARG A 159 -13.10 19.56 4.06
C ARG A 159 -12.46 19.74 5.44
N SER A 160 -11.38 19.08 5.75
CA SER A 160 -10.83 18.71 7.05
C SER A 160 -11.68 17.69 7.82
N TYR A 161 -11.01 16.77 8.51
CA TYR A 161 -11.68 15.67 9.22
C TYR A 161 -12.71 16.14 10.26
N PRO A 162 -12.43 17.14 11.16
CA PRO A 162 -13.42 17.57 12.15
C PRO A 162 -14.67 18.18 11.54
N LEU A 163 -14.53 18.92 10.43
CA LEU A 163 -15.66 19.52 9.72
C LEU A 163 -16.47 18.47 8.99
N LEU A 164 -15.82 17.49 8.35
CA LEU A 164 -16.49 16.37 7.70
C LEU A 164 -17.35 15.58 8.67
N ILE A 165 -16.82 15.20 9.85
CA ILE A 165 -17.58 14.49 10.89
C ILE A 165 -18.77 15.30 11.39
N LYS A 166 -18.62 16.62 11.50
CA LYS A 166 -19.74 17.51 11.85
C LYS A 166 -20.80 17.52 10.75
N ASP A 167 -20.38 17.60 9.48
CA ASP A 167 -21.30 17.68 8.35
C ASP A 167 -22.04 16.35 8.09
N MET A 168 -21.41 15.20 8.28
CA MET A 168 -22.08 13.89 8.26
C MET A 168 -23.33 13.86 9.13
N ARG A 169 -23.30 14.58 10.27
CA ARG A 169 -24.44 14.63 11.23
C ARG A 169 -25.40 15.77 10.99
N LYS A 170 -24.88 16.96 10.60
CA LYS A 170 -25.68 18.20 10.52
C LYS A 170 -26.07 18.60 9.09
N ARG A 171 -25.34 18.14 8.09
CA ARG A 171 -25.50 18.47 6.68
C ARG A 171 -25.34 17.23 5.80
N PRO A 172 -26.10 16.15 6.04
CA PRO A 172 -25.90 14.87 5.35
C PRO A 172 -26.00 15.01 3.83
N GLN A 173 -26.91 15.83 3.32
CA GLN A 173 -27.02 16.03 1.87
C GLN A 173 -25.75 16.62 1.26
N PHE A 174 -25.18 17.66 1.87
CA PHE A 174 -23.90 18.22 1.43
C PHE A 174 -22.79 17.16 1.45
N THR A 175 -22.76 16.32 2.47
CA THR A 175 -21.76 15.24 2.56
C THR A 175 -21.95 14.21 1.47
N HIS A 176 -23.21 13.82 1.15
CA HIS A 176 -23.49 12.96 0.02
C HIS A 176 -23.05 13.58 -1.31
N ASP A 177 -23.34 14.88 -1.52
CA ASP A 177 -22.94 15.59 -2.73
C ASP A 177 -21.41 15.66 -2.88
N LEU A 178 -20.68 15.89 -1.78
CA LEU A 178 -19.22 15.87 -1.75
C LEU A 178 -18.66 14.49 -2.14
N PHE A 179 -19.16 13.39 -1.58
CA PHE A 179 -18.71 12.05 -1.95
C PHE A 179 -19.05 11.71 -3.41
N ASN A 180 -20.21 12.14 -3.89
CA ASN A 180 -20.60 11.96 -5.28
C ASN A 180 -19.65 12.68 -6.22
N PHE A 181 -19.35 13.95 -5.96
CA PHE A 181 -18.37 14.72 -6.72
C PHE A 181 -16.99 14.05 -6.71
N ILE A 182 -16.49 13.64 -5.55
CA ILE A 182 -15.20 12.96 -5.43
C ILE A 182 -15.14 11.73 -6.34
N ILE A 183 -16.16 10.89 -6.31
CA ILE A 183 -16.18 9.66 -7.10
C ILE A 183 -16.34 9.95 -8.59
N ASP A 184 -17.32 10.77 -8.95
CA ASP A 184 -17.76 10.90 -10.34
C ASP A 184 -16.86 11.85 -11.15
N ASP A 185 -16.42 12.93 -10.52
CA ASP A 185 -15.71 14.00 -11.20
C ASP A 185 -14.18 13.94 -10.98
N VAL A 186 -13.71 13.17 -9.98
CA VAL A 186 -12.27 13.07 -9.70
C VAL A 186 -11.75 11.64 -9.82
N LEU A 187 -12.22 10.71 -8.99
CA LEU A 187 -11.58 9.40 -8.86
C LEU A 187 -11.82 8.48 -10.08
N ILE A 188 -13.04 8.43 -10.61
CA ILE A 188 -13.34 7.63 -11.82
C ILE A 188 -12.63 8.17 -13.05
N PRO A 189 -12.62 9.49 -13.33
CA PRO A 189 -11.77 10.06 -14.38
C PRO A 189 -10.26 9.78 -14.18
N PHE A 190 -9.75 9.87 -12.95
CA PHE A 190 -8.34 9.57 -12.67
C PHE A 190 -7.99 8.10 -12.92
N LEU A 191 -8.85 7.16 -12.50
CA LEU A 191 -8.67 5.74 -12.80
C LEU A 191 -8.71 5.46 -14.30
N ARG A 192 -9.54 6.17 -15.07
CA ARG A 192 -9.56 6.09 -16.53
C ARG A 192 -8.23 6.54 -17.12
N VAL A 193 -7.70 7.68 -16.67
CA VAL A 193 -6.40 8.18 -17.13
C VAL A 193 -5.28 7.19 -16.79
N GLN A 194 -5.25 6.63 -15.59
CA GLN A 194 -4.27 5.61 -15.21
C GLN A 194 -4.37 4.37 -16.11
N LYS A 195 -5.58 3.92 -16.43
CA LYS A 195 -5.78 2.82 -17.37
C LYS A 195 -5.28 3.16 -18.77
N ASP A 196 -5.73 4.27 -19.33
CA ASP A 196 -5.50 4.62 -20.73
C ASP A 196 -4.03 5.04 -20.98
N TYR A 197 -3.42 5.72 -20.02
CA TYR A 197 -2.05 6.23 -20.13
C TYR A 197 -0.98 5.25 -19.60
N CYS A 198 -1.26 4.56 -18.50
CA CYS A 198 -0.31 3.66 -17.84
C CYS A 198 -0.61 2.18 -18.08
N GLY A 199 -1.75 1.80 -18.69
CA GLY A 199 -2.14 0.40 -18.88
C GLY A 199 -2.62 -0.30 -17.60
N VAL A 200 -3.04 0.44 -16.60
CA VAL A 200 -3.46 -0.08 -15.28
C VAL A 200 -4.75 -0.90 -15.40
N SER A 201 -4.72 -2.12 -14.88
CA SER A 201 -5.91 -2.98 -14.73
C SER A 201 -6.32 -3.19 -13.26
N ILE A 202 -5.41 -2.90 -12.32
CA ILE A 202 -5.65 -2.98 -10.87
C ILE A 202 -5.19 -1.66 -10.25
N ALA A 203 -5.97 -1.09 -9.35
CA ALA A 203 -5.61 0.11 -8.59
C ALA A 203 -5.92 -0.09 -7.11
N VAL A 204 -5.05 0.39 -6.23
CA VAL A 204 -5.20 0.28 -4.78
C VAL A 204 -5.36 1.65 -4.17
N SER A 205 -6.31 1.78 -3.26
CA SER A 205 -6.47 2.99 -2.46
C SER A 205 -5.75 2.90 -1.12
N ALA A 206 -5.54 4.07 -0.53
CA ALA A 206 -5.25 4.22 0.88
C ALA A 206 -6.36 5.04 1.55
N ASP A 207 -6.76 4.66 2.78
CA ASP A 207 -7.89 5.27 3.49
C ASP A 207 -7.62 5.41 5.00
N ALA A 208 -6.56 6.12 5.35
CA ALA A 208 -6.13 6.26 6.74
C ALA A 208 -7.17 6.95 7.63
N TRP A 209 -7.97 7.86 7.08
CA TRP A 209 -8.97 8.58 7.85
C TRP A 209 -10.18 7.72 8.20
N SER A 210 -10.47 6.67 7.44
CA SER A 210 -11.53 5.70 7.76
C SER A 210 -11.10 4.61 8.75
N ALA A 211 -9.87 4.66 9.26
CA ALA A 211 -9.37 3.66 10.20
C ALA A 211 -10.18 3.65 11.52
N ILE A 212 -10.31 2.46 12.11
CA ILE A 212 -10.85 2.29 13.47
C ILE A 212 -9.72 2.56 14.47
N PRO A 213 -9.88 3.44 15.47
CA PRO A 213 -11.13 3.98 16.01
C PRO A 213 -11.50 5.40 15.54
N ASN A 214 -10.92 5.93 14.44
CA ASN A 214 -11.30 7.26 13.95
C ASN A 214 -12.80 7.34 13.63
N LEU A 215 -13.31 6.29 12.99
CA LEU A 215 -14.74 6.11 12.75
C LEU A 215 -15.27 4.93 13.57
N SER A 216 -16.50 5.03 14.03
CA SER A 216 -17.25 3.90 14.54
C SER A 216 -17.64 2.95 13.41
N VAL A 217 -17.90 1.67 13.72
CA VAL A 217 -18.41 0.69 12.75
C VAL A 217 -19.69 1.17 12.06
N ARG A 218 -20.56 1.87 12.80
CA ARG A 218 -21.78 2.45 12.24
C ARG A 218 -21.46 3.51 11.19
N GLU A 219 -20.54 4.44 11.49
CA GLU A 219 -20.13 5.50 10.55
C GLU A 219 -19.44 4.90 9.32
N LEU A 220 -18.63 3.85 9.48
CA LEU A 220 -18.02 3.13 8.36
C LEU A 220 -19.08 2.53 7.42
N ARG A 221 -20.11 1.88 7.96
CA ARG A 221 -21.19 1.29 7.16
C ARG A 221 -22.09 2.32 6.50
N GLU A 222 -22.26 3.48 7.12
CA GLU A 222 -23.11 4.55 6.61
C GLU A 222 -22.38 5.44 5.59
N TRP A 223 -21.09 5.75 5.82
CA TRP A 223 -20.38 6.80 5.09
C TRP A 223 -19.15 6.34 4.29
N VAL A 224 -18.67 5.11 4.47
CA VAL A 224 -17.50 4.59 3.76
C VAL A 224 -17.91 3.48 2.78
N GLU A 225 -18.51 2.42 3.30
CA GLU A 225 -18.86 1.22 2.53
C GLU A 225 -19.70 1.51 1.27
N PRO A 226 -20.78 2.32 1.31
CA PRO A 226 -21.60 2.57 0.14
C PRO A 226 -20.85 3.29 -0.99
N TYR A 227 -19.97 4.19 -0.63
CA TYR A 227 -19.16 4.95 -1.59
C TYR A 227 -18.02 4.13 -2.19
N ASN A 228 -17.35 3.31 -1.38
CA ASN A 228 -16.37 2.37 -1.89
C ASN A 228 -17.00 1.38 -2.87
N ARG A 229 -18.14 0.79 -2.52
CA ARG A 229 -18.88 -0.11 -3.42
C ARG A 229 -19.28 0.58 -4.73
N ARG A 230 -19.74 1.84 -4.65
CA ARG A 230 -20.07 2.63 -5.84
C ARG A 230 -18.85 2.88 -6.73
N LEU A 231 -17.71 3.26 -6.13
CA LEU A 231 -16.46 3.47 -6.84
C LEU A 231 -16.01 2.16 -7.53
N ILE A 232 -15.96 1.06 -6.78
CA ILE A 232 -15.56 -0.26 -7.28
C ILE A 232 -16.44 -0.68 -8.47
N ALA A 233 -17.76 -0.53 -8.34
CA ALA A 233 -18.68 -0.87 -9.42
C ALA A 233 -18.47 -0.02 -10.68
N LYS A 234 -18.15 1.27 -10.54
CA LYS A 234 -17.82 2.16 -11.66
C LYS A 234 -16.45 1.86 -12.26
N ALA A 235 -15.43 1.62 -11.45
CA ALA A 235 -14.09 1.21 -11.89
C ALA A 235 -14.13 -0.11 -12.68
N LYS A 236 -14.93 -1.07 -12.22
CA LYS A 236 -15.14 -2.35 -12.94
C LYS A 236 -15.71 -2.13 -14.35
N LYS A 237 -16.62 -1.17 -14.54
CA LYS A 237 -17.13 -0.81 -15.87
C LYS A 237 -16.08 -0.19 -16.77
N LEU A 238 -15.04 0.40 -16.20
CA LEU A 238 -13.83 0.86 -16.93
C LEU A 238 -12.87 -0.29 -17.24
N GLY A 239 -13.06 -1.49 -16.68
CA GLY A 239 -12.09 -2.59 -16.75
C GLY A 239 -10.91 -2.40 -15.80
N VAL A 240 -11.10 -1.71 -14.67
CA VAL A 240 -10.13 -1.55 -13.59
C VAL A 240 -10.67 -2.22 -12.33
N THR A 241 -9.89 -3.12 -11.75
CA THR A 241 -10.17 -3.67 -10.42
C THR A 241 -9.68 -2.69 -9.36
N ALA A 242 -10.59 -1.95 -8.74
CA ALA A 242 -10.25 -1.06 -7.64
C ALA A 242 -10.32 -1.82 -6.31
N LEU A 243 -9.24 -1.74 -5.52
CA LEU A 243 -9.14 -2.32 -4.18
C LEU A 243 -9.15 -1.19 -3.16
N CYS A 244 -10.24 -1.05 -2.42
CA CYS A 244 -10.34 -0.08 -1.34
C CYS A 244 -9.86 -0.71 -0.03
N VAL A 245 -8.85 -0.10 0.60
CA VAL A 245 -8.28 -0.55 1.89
C VAL A 245 -8.78 0.38 2.98
N SER A 246 -10.02 0.19 3.40
CA SER A 246 -10.72 1.01 4.41
C SER A 246 -10.94 0.24 5.70
N GLY A 247 -11.27 0.94 6.79
CA GLY A 247 -11.62 0.32 8.06
C GLY A 247 -10.48 -0.44 8.75
N GLN A 248 -9.22 -0.07 8.47
CA GLN A 248 -8.08 -0.66 9.16
C GLN A 248 -8.15 -0.40 10.66
N TYR A 249 -7.82 -1.40 11.47
CA TYR A 249 -7.76 -1.27 12.92
C TYR A 249 -6.37 -0.81 13.35
N VAL A 250 -6.28 0.35 14.01
CA VAL A 250 -5.00 1.01 14.35
C VAL A 250 -4.89 1.38 15.83
N GLU A 251 -5.42 0.57 16.74
CA GLU A 251 -5.24 0.81 18.18
C GLU A 251 -3.79 0.50 18.60
N GLU A 252 -3.16 1.45 19.28
CA GLU A 252 -1.78 1.32 19.77
C GLU A 252 -1.70 0.90 21.25
N ARG A 253 -2.82 0.87 21.94
CA ARG A 253 -2.94 0.58 23.37
C ARG A 253 -3.51 -0.82 23.59
N PRO A 254 -2.73 -1.76 24.14
CA PRO A 254 -3.19 -3.14 24.32
C PRO A 254 -4.45 -3.25 25.17
N GLU A 255 -4.60 -2.39 26.18
CA GLU A 255 -5.77 -2.38 27.07
C GLU A 255 -7.07 -1.88 26.41
N LYS A 256 -6.97 -1.29 25.22
CA LYS A 256 -8.10 -0.84 24.39
C LYS A 256 -8.34 -1.71 23.16
N PHE A 257 -7.54 -2.74 23.00
CA PHE A 257 -7.72 -3.67 21.88
C PHE A 257 -9.07 -4.36 21.97
N ASP A 258 -9.82 -4.30 20.88
CA ASP A 258 -11.16 -4.87 20.78
C ASP A 258 -11.24 -5.78 19.54
N VAL A 259 -11.41 -7.07 19.78
CA VAL A 259 -11.52 -8.11 18.74
C VAL A 259 -12.76 -7.90 17.86
N GLY A 260 -13.86 -7.44 18.45
CA GLY A 260 -15.09 -7.17 17.70
C GLY A 260 -14.92 -6.04 16.71
N LEU A 261 -14.21 -4.97 17.11
CA LEU A 261 -13.87 -3.85 16.20
C LEU A 261 -12.88 -4.29 15.11
N LEU A 262 -11.88 -5.10 15.45
CA LEU A 262 -10.97 -5.68 14.46
C LEU A 262 -11.73 -6.50 13.41
N HIS A 263 -12.60 -7.39 13.83
CA HIS A 263 -13.40 -8.23 12.93
C HIS A 263 -14.37 -7.40 12.09
N ALA A 264 -14.98 -6.35 12.66
CA ALA A 264 -15.83 -5.44 11.89
C ALA A 264 -15.04 -4.69 10.80
N GLY A 265 -13.78 -4.33 11.06
CA GLY A 265 -12.87 -3.81 10.05
C GLY A 265 -12.59 -4.81 8.92
N PHE A 266 -12.39 -6.08 9.27
CA PHE A 266 -12.22 -7.15 8.28
C PHE A 266 -13.48 -7.38 7.44
N ASP A 267 -14.68 -7.35 8.06
CA ASP A 267 -15.96 -7.45 7.34
C ASP A 267 -16.06 -6.39 6.24
N LEU A 268 -15.59 -5.16 6.51
CA LEU A 268 -15.57 -4.08 5.51
C LEU A 268 -14.55 -4.36 4.40
N GLN A 269 -13.34 -4.81 4.75
CA GLN A 269 -12.32 -5.15 3.76
C GLN A 269 -12.77 -6.27 2.83
N VAL A 270 -13.44 -7.30 3.37
CA VAL A 270 -13.96 -8.43 2.59
C VAL A 270 -15.14 -8.03 1.72
N ALA A 271 -16.03 -7.17 2.23
CA ALA A 271 -17.21 -6.71 1.50
C ALA A 271 -16.87 -5.94 0.22
N ASP A 272 -15.70 -5.29 0.19
CA ASP A 272 -15.21 -4.48 -0.92
C ASP A 272 -14.43 -5.29 -1.98
N GLN A 273 -14.33 -6.63 -1.83
CA GLN A 273 -13.52 -7.47 -2.72
C GLN A 273 -14.38 -8.48 -3.49
N SER A 274 -14.02 -8.71 -4.76
CA SER A 274 -14.90 -9.42 -5.70
C SER A 274 -14.52 -10.87 -5.99
N SER A 275 -13.37 -11.39 -5.51
CA SER A 275 -12.92 -12.74 -5.85
C SER A 275 -12.33 -13.47 -4.64
N THR A 276 -11.03 -13.39 -4.40
CA THR A 276 -10.42 -13.98 -3.20
C THR A 276 -10.34 -12.92 -2.12
N PRO A 277 -11.08 -13.05 -1.02
CA PRO A 277 -11.01 -12.09 0.06
C PRO A 277 -9.59 -11.98 0.61
N SER A 278 -9.15 -10.75 0.81
CA SER A 278 -7.85 -10.47 1.43
C SER A 278 -8.05 -9.52 2.59
N ILE A 279 -7.50 -9.86 3.73
CA ILE A 279 -7.48 -8.97 4.89
C ILE A 279 -6.08 -8.44 5.14
N SER A 280 -6.02 -7.17 5.47
CA SER A 280 -4.79 -6.49 5.85
C SER A 280 -4.92 -5.99 7.29
N VAL A 281 -3.93 -6.30 8.10
CA VAL A 281 -3.87 -5.86 9.49
C VAL A 281 -2.50 -5.28 9.80
N HIS A 282 -2.48 -4.14 10.49
CA HIS A 282 -1.26 -3.58 11.04
C HIS A 282 -1.15 -4.00 12.51
N MET A 283 -0.07 -4.71 12.85
CA MET A 283 0.16 -5.11 14.23
C MET A 283 0.32 -3.88 15.13
N GLY A 284 -0.25 -3.93 16.32
CA GLY A 284 0.05 -2.96 17.37
C GLY A 284 1.51 -3.04 17.84
N PRO A 285 2.00 -2.02 18.56
CA PRO A 285 3.42 -1.93 18.97
C PRO A 285 3.79 -2.83 20.16
N TRP A 286 2.89 -3.67 20.66
CA TRP A 286 3.14 -4.58 21.80
C TRP A 286 3.49 -6.01 21.38
N ASP A 287 4.16 -6.75 22.25
CA ASP A 287 4.84 -8.01 21.92
C ASP A 287 3.91 -9.15 21.59
N ASP A 288 2.80 -9.25 22.30
CA ASP A 288 1.83 -10.33 22.24
C ASP A 288 0.56 -9.95 21.47
N PHE A 289 0.71 -9.14 20.42
CA PHE A 289 -0.40 -8.82 19.53
C PHE A 289 -1.15 -10.10 19.14
N PRO A 290 -2.48 -10.19 19.36
CA PRO A 290 -3.23 -11.45 19.35
C PRO A 290 -3.51 -11.93 17.92
N LEU A 291 -2.54 -12.53 17.25
CA LEU A 291 -2.66 -13.07 15.89
C LEU A 291 -3.76 -14.14 15.78
N GLU A 292 -4.06 -14.87 16.87
CA GLU A 292 -5.09 -15.90 16.89
C GLU A 292 -6.50 -15.32 16.64
N CYS A 293 -6.74 -14.05 16.96
CA CYS A 293 -8.00 -13.38 16.62
C CYS A 293 -8.19 -13.23 15.10
N ILE A 294 -7.10 -13.00 14.38
CA ILE A 294 -7.11 -12.92 12.91
C ILE A 294 -7.35 -14.30 12.34
N ARG A 295 -6.67 -15.32 12.88
CA ARG A 295 -6.85 -16.70 12.46
C ARG A 295 -8.30 -17.15 12.67
N ALA A 296 -8.87 -16.89 13.83
CA ALA A 296 -10.27 -17.23 14.12
C ALA A 296 -11.26 -16.57 13.14
N TYR A 297 -10.94 -15.37 12.64
CA TYR A 297 -11.74 -14.72 11.61
C TYR A 297 -11.63 -15.43 10.26
N THR A 298 -10.42 -15.76 9.81
CA THR A 298 -10.21 -16.43 8.52
C THR A 298 -10.74 -17.84 8.49
N GLU A 299 -10.71 -18.57 9.61
CA GLU A 299 -11.31 -19.90 9.76
C GLU A 299 -12.83 -19.89 9.48
N LYS A 300 -13.55 -18.84 9.91
CA LYS A 300 -15.00 -18.67 9.58
C LYS A 300 -15.25 -18.70 8.06
N TYR A 301 -14.37 -18.13 7.25
CA TYR A 301 -14.49 -18.13 5.79
C TYR A 301 -14.09 -19.48 5.20
N ARG A 302 -13.04 -20.10 5.75
CA ARG A 302 -12.59 -21.43 5.32
C ARG A 302 -13.64 -22.51 5.55
N GLU A 303 -14.36 -22.47 6.67
CA GLU A 303 -15.51 -23.34 6.93
C GLU A 303 -16.63 -23.20 5.89
N GLN A 304 -16.70 -22.07 5.21
CA GLN A 304 -17.63 -21.80 4.12
C GLN A 304 -17.04 -22.14 2.73
N GLY A 305 -15.84 -22.73 2.68
CA GLY A 305 -15.14 -23.03 1.44
C GLY A 305 -14.50 -21.81 0.76
N ILE A 306 -14.32 -20.70 1.48
CA ILE A 306 -13.73 -19.46 0.98
C ILE A 306 -12.32 -19.31 1.57
N GLU A 307 -11.32 -19.36 0.69
CA GLU A 307 -9.95 -19.04 1.09
C GLU A 307 -9.77 -17.52 1.23
N THR A 308 -9.03 -17.12 2.26
CA THR A 308 -8.75 -15.71 2.55
C THR A 308 -7.25 -15.49 2.61
N ALA A 309 -6.75 -14.57 1.79
CA ALA A 309 -5.36 -14.13 1.89
C ALA A 309 -5.18 -13.19 3.09
N VAL A 310 -4.04 -13.32 3.77
CA VAL A 310 -3.73 -12.52 4.97
C VAL A 310 -2.44 -11.74 4.77
N ARG A 311 -2.52 -10.43 4.89
CA ARG A 311 -1.35 -9.54 4.89
C ARG A 311 -1.16 -8.98 6.29
N VAL A 312 -0.06 -9.34 6.93
CA VAL A 312 0.27 -8.85 8.27
C VAL A 312 1.36 -7.80 8.20
N GLY A 313 1.02 -6.59 8.60
CA GLY A 313 1.93 -5.45 8.67
C GLY A 313 2.74 -5.44 9.96
N ILE A 314 4.06 -5.58 9.86
CA ILE A 314 4.97 -5.40 10.99
C ILE A 314 4.98 -3.94 11.41
N ASN A 315 4.82 -3.69 12.70
CA ASN A 315 4.67 -2.35 13.25
C ASN A 315 5.89 -1.45 12.95
N PRO A 316 5.70 -0.22 12.46
CA PRO A 316 6.78 0.71 12.12
C PRO A 316 7.65 1.08 13.33
N LYS A 317 7.07 1.17 14.53
CA LYS A 317 7.83 1.45 15.75
C LYS A 317 8.76 0.29 16.11
N LEU A 318 8.31 -0.96 15.98
CA LEU A 318 9.16 -2.12 16.14
C LEU A 318 10.31 -2.14 15.11
N LEU A 319 10.02 -1.82 13.85
CA LEU A 319 11.04 -1.75 12.79
C LEU A 319 12.11 -0.68 13.09
N ARG A 320 11.70 0.47 13.62
CA ARG A 320 12.62 1.56 13.96
C ARG A 320 13.41 1.26 15.22
N ASP A 321 12.74 0.91 16.31
CA ASP A 321 13.34 0.82 17.65
C ASP A 321 14.00 -0.55 17.89
N GLY A 322 13.55 -1.62 17.22
CA GLY A 322 14.06 -2.97 17.41
C GLY A 322 13.68 -3.58 18.76
N PRO A 323 14.50 -4.45 19.32
CA PRO A 323 15.76 -4.98 18.77
C PRO A 323 15.56 -5.98 17.61
N ALA A 324 16.65 -6.31 16.89
CA ALA A 324 16.60 -7.15 15.69
C ALA A 324 16.06 -8.57 15.95
N ASP A 325 16.41 -9.18 17.08
CA ASP A 325 15.90 -10.49 17.49
C ASP A 325 14.39 -10.50 17.72
N LYS A 326 13.83 -9.41 18.26
CA LYS A 326 12.41 -9.21 18.40
C LYS A 326 11.72 -9.07 17.05
N ILE A 327 12.32 -8.36 16.09
CA ILE A 327 11.81 -8.27 14.72
C ILE A 327 11.74 -9.68 14.10
N ALA A 328 12.85 -10.44 14.19
CA ALA A 328 12.91 -11.80 13.65
C ALA A 328 11.87 -12.74 14.31
N SER A 329 11.72 -12.68 15.63
CA SER A 329 10.74 -13.49 16.37
C SER A 329 9.30 -13.10 16.04
N THR A 330 9.03 -11.81 15.81
CA THR A 330 7.71 -11.34 15.37
C THR A 330 7.36 -11.87 13.98
N VAL A 331 8.28 -11.79 13.02
CA VAL A 331 8.10 -12.35 11.68
C VAL A 331 7.89 -13.87 11.75
N LYS A 332 8.70 -14.58 12.53
CA LYS A 332 8.53 -16.02 12.78
C LYS A 332 7.15 -16.36 13.31
N ARG A 333 6.65 -15.59 14.29
CA ARG A 333 5.33 -15.79 14.88
C ARG A 333 4.21 -15.63 13.84
N VAL A 334 4.28 -14.59 12.98
CA VAL A 334 3.32 -14.39 11.88
C VAL A 334 3.30 -15.61 10.95
N ILE A 335 4.47 -16.06 10.51
CA ILE A 335 4.60 -17.22 9.63
C ILE A 335 4.06 -18.48 10.29
N ASN A 336 4.43 -18.73 11.55
CA ASN A 336 3.97 -19.91 12.29
C ASN A 336 2.45 -19.94 12.48
N THR A 337 1.83 -18.76 12.62
CA THR A 337 0.37 -18.67 12.84
C THR A 337 -0.42 -18.94 11.57
N PHE A 338 0.05 -18.51 10.39
CA PHE A 338 -0.81 -18.50 9.19
C PHE A 338 -0.31 -19.36 8.04
N ALA A 339 1.00 -19.51 7.86
CA ALA A 339 1.57 -19.90 6.57
C ALA A 339 1.32 -21.36 6.14
N ARG A 340 0.82 -22.22 7.04
CA ARG A 340 0.48 -23.60 6.67
C ARG A 340 -0.92 -23.74 6.09
N ASP A 341 -1.80 -22.80 6.44
CA ASP A 341 -3.23 -22.93 6.17
C ASP A 341 -3.77 -21.78 5.31
N HIS A 342 -2.99 -20.69 5.14
CA HIS A 342 -3.41 -19.48 4.42
C HIS A 342 -2.33 -18.99 3.47
N GLU A 343 -2.76 -18.37 2.37
CA GLU A 343 -1.88 -17.52 1.57
C GLU A 343 -1.54 -16.26 2.38
N ILE A 344 -0.26 -16.03 2.64
CA ILE A 344 0.21 -14.90 3.44
C ILE A 344 1.31 -14.09 2.74
N GLY A 345 1.40 -12.82 3.14
CA GLY A 345 2.54 -11.95 2.86
C GLY A 345 2.96 -11.19 4.11
N VAL A 346 4.25 -11.05 4.32
CA VAL A 346 4.80 -10.17 5.35
C VAL A 346 4.91 -8.77 4.76
N PHE A 347 4.36 -7.78 5.45
CA PHE A 347 4.37 -6.40 5.01
C PHE A 347 5.09 -5.51 6.04
N LEU A 348 6.10 -4.79 5.61
CA LEU A 348 6.75 -3.80 6.46
C LEU A 348 6.00 -2.47 6.33
N SER A 349 5.19 -2.16 7.34
CA SER A 349 4.28 -1.01 7.31
C SER A 349 5.01 0.30 7.54
N ASN A 350 4.85 1.26 6.61
CA ASN A 350 5.30 2.65 6.80
C ASN A 350 6.69 2.76 7.44
N VAL A 351 7.69 2.13 6.84
CA VAL A 351 9.06 2.09 7.39
C VAL A 351 9.58 3.51 7.57
N PRO A 352 9.84 3.95 8.82
CA PRO A 352 10.30 5.31 9.10
C PRO A 352 11.66 5.62 8.47
N SER A 353 11.90 6.90 8.15
CA SER A 353 13.15 7.35 7.53
C SER A 353 14.40 7.05 8.35
N ASP A 354 14.27 7.03 9.68
CA ASP A 354 15.34 6.78 10.65
C ASP A 354 15.48 5.29 11.06
N THR A 355 14.76 4.38 10.38
CA THR A 355 14.86 2.95 10.65
C THR A 355 16.29 2.43 10.32
N PRO A 356 16.97 1.75 11.25
CA PRO A 356 18.27 1.17 10.97
C PRO A 356 18.20 0.11 9.85
N PRO A 357 19.03 0.18 8.80
CA PRO A 357 19.02 -0.81 7.70
C PRO A 357 19.09 -2.26 8.17
N LYS A 358 19.84 -2.54 9.25
CA LYS A 358 19.94 -3.88 9.86
C LYS A 358 18.60 -4.45 10.29
N HIS A 359 17.62 -3.60 10.70
CA HIS A 359 16.32 -4.04 11.12
C HIS A 359 15.46 -4.48 9.92
N VAL A 360 15.54 -3.75 8.83
CA VAL A 360 14.84 -4.11 7.57
C VAL A 360 15.43 -5.41 7.01
N HIS A 361 16.78 -5.53 6.93
CA HIS A 361 17.43 -6.77 6.53
C HIS A 361 17.04 -7.96 7.43
N THR A 362 16.92 -7.73 8.74
CA THR A 362 16.50 -8.79 9.67
C THR A 362 15.08 -9.25 9.38
N ALA A 363 14.14 -8.33 9.12
CA ALA A 363 12.76 -8.67 8.80
C ALA A 363 12.67 -9.48 7.51
N VAL A 364 13.36 -9.06 6.45
CA VAL A 364 13.41 -9.76 5.16
C VAL A 364 14.06 -11.14 5.30
N ALA A 365 15.24 -11.22 5.92
CA ALA A 365 15.93 -12.48 6.14
C ALA A 365 15.11 -13.46 6.98
N ALA A 366 14.39 -12.97 7.99
CA ALA A 366 13.50 -13.79 8.81
C ALA A 366 12.32 -14.33 7.99
N ALA A 367 11.72 -13.49 7.14
CA ALA A 367 10.63 -13.92 6.25
C ALA A 367 11.09 -15.01 5.28
N HIS A 368 12.24 -14.84 4.63
CA HIS A 368 12.80 -15.83 3.72
C HIS A 368 13.26 -17.11 4.43
N THR A 369 13.79 -17.01 5.67
CA THR A 369 14.28 -18.17 6.43
C THR A 369 13.11 -18.99 6.98
N TYR A 370 12.23 -18.38 7.74
CA TYR A 370 11.11 -19.08 8.38
C TYR A 370 9.98 -19.38 7.40
N GLY A 371 9.83 -18.56 6.37
CA GLY A 371 8.82 -18.69 5.32
C GLY A 371 9.24 -19.57 4.16
N ARG A 372 10.34 -20.29 4.22
CA ARG A 372 10.78 -21.22 3.17
C ARG A 372 9.75 -22.33 2.96
N LEU A 373 9.35 -22.51 1.70
CA LEU A 373 8.34 -23.49 1.33
C LEU A 373 8.96 -24.87 1.01
N PRO A 374 8.34 -26.00 1.42
CA PRO A 374 7.20 -26.04 2.36
C PRO A 374 7.59 -25.58 3.76
N ILE A 375 6.64 -24.98 4.47
CA ILE A 375 6.91 -24.48 5.83
C ILE A 375 7.29 -25.62 6.76
N ALA A 376 8.38 -25.47 7.48
CA ALA A 376 8.84 -26.47 8.43
C ALA A 376 7.82 -26.72 9.54
N ASP A 377 7.65 -27.98 9.97
CA ASP A 377 6.70 -28.39 11.00
C ASP A 377 6.98 -27.68 12.35
N ASN A 378 8.26 -27.44 12.65
CA ASN A 378 8.67 -26.75 13.85
C ASN A 378 9.69 -25.65 13.53
N LEU A 379 9.23 -24.40 13.52
CA LEU A 379 10.08 -23.25 13.25
C LEU A 379 11.09 -22.95 14.38
N ASP A 380 10.94 -23.54 15.57
CA ASP A 380 11.93 -23.40 16.65
C ASP A 380 13.24 -24.18 16.36
N LYS A 381 13.15 -25.15 15.47
CA LYS A 381 14.31 -25.93 14.99
C LYS A 381 15.00 -25.29 13.78
N VAL A 382 14.41 -24.26 13.19
CA VAL A 382 14.99 -23.55 12.05
C VAL A 382 16.03 -22.55 12.55
N GLU A 383 17.28 -22.75 12.18
CA GLU A 383 18.36 -21.84 12.54
C GLU A 383 18.21 -20.52 11.77
N PHE A 384 18.11 -19.43 12.50
CA PHE A 384 18.13 -18.07 11.94
C PHE A 384 19.49 -17.43 12.22
N LYS A 385 20.19 -17.02 11.17
CA LYS A 385 21.44 -16.27 11.28
C LYS A 385 21.16 -14.81 10.92
N PRO A 386 21.48 -13.87 11.83
CA PRO A 386 21.37 -12.45 11.52
C PRO A 386 22.18 -12.12 10.26
N PHE A 387 21.52 -11.45 9.34
CA PHE A 387 22.14 -11.05 8.10
C PHE A 387 23.08 -9.85 8.33
N LYS A 388 24.31 -9.95 7.83
CA LYS A 388 25.25 -8.82 7.79
C LYS A 388 25.46 -8.44 6.35
N ARG A 389 25.20 -7.19 6.02
CA ARG A 389 25.42 -6.63 4.69
C ARG A 389 26.23 -5.34 4.81
N GLU A 390 26.99 -5.05 3.78
CA GLU A 390 27.64 -3.76 3.58
C GLU A 390 26.61 -2.62 3.59
N SER A 391 27.06 -1.39 3.80
CA SER A 391 26.20 -0.21 3.69
C SER A 391 25.60 -0.08 2.28
N PHE A 392 24.46 0.60 2.16
CA PHE A 392 23.84 0.81 0.86
C PHE A 392 24.77 1.46 -0.17
N GLN A 393 25.63 2.39 0.26
CA GLN A 393 26.58 3.05 -0.63
C GLN A 393 27.69 2.10 -1.12
N GLU A 394 28.20 1.23 -0.24
CA GLU A 394 29.17 0.20 -0.62
C GLU A 394 28.57 -0.84 -1.54
N TRP A 395 27.33 -1.30 -1.26
CA TRP A 395 26.59 -2.21 -2.10
C TRP A 395 26.35 -1.61 -3.50
N LYS A 396 25.88 -0.36 -3.56
CA LYS A 396 25.68 0.35 -4.83
C LYS A 396 26.97 0.47 -5.66
N ALA A 397 28.09 0.79 -5.00
CA ALA A 397 29.38 0.87 -5.65
C ALA A 397 29.89 -0.50 -6.15
N LYS A 398 29.55 -1.58 -5.44
CA LYS A 398 29.88 -2.96 -5.84
C LYS A 398 29.07 -3.37 -7.07
N VAL A 399 27.74 -3.21 -7.05
CA VAL A 399 26.87 -3.53 -8.17
C VAL A 399 27.27 -2.77 -9.43
N ALA A 400 27.62 -1.48 -9.33
CA ALA A 400 28.09 -0.70 -10.45
C ALA A 400 29.44 -1.16 -11.03
N ARG A 401 30.29 -1.83 -10.24
CA ARG A 401 31.56 -2.43 -10.71
C ARG A 401 31.35 -3.78 -11.39
N ASP A 402 30.43 -4.58 -10.84
CA ASP A 402 30.18 -5.95 -11.32
C ASP A 402 29.38 -5.97 -12.62
N ASP A 403 28.66 -4.91 -12.93
CA ASP A 403 27.93 -4.73 -14.19
C ASP A 403 28.17 -3.32 -14.80
N PRO A 404 29.36 -3.10 -15.37
CA PRO A 404 29.70 -1.79 -15.98
C PRO A 404 28.91 -1.45 -17.25
N GLY A 405 28.16 -2.43 -17.83
CA GLY A 405 27.29 -2.24 -18.99
C GLY A 405 25.88 -1.82 -18.64
N ARG A 406 25.48 -1.93 -17.39
CA ARG A 406 24.17 -1.53 -16.88
C ARG A 406 24.15 -0.02 -16.59
N THR A 407 24.23 0.77 -17.67
CA THR A 407 24.07 2.23 -17.60
C THR A 407 22.61 2.57 -17.40
N LYS A 408 22.37 3.37 -16.37
CA LYS A 408 21.20 4.25 -16.16
C LYS A 408 19.90 3.80 -16.85
N GLY A 409 19.19 2.83 -16.28
CA GLY A 409 17.82 2.51 -16.69
C GLY A 409 17.45 1.05 -16.88
N ASP A 410 18.36 0.09 -16.79
CA ASP A 410 18.03 -1.32 -16.92
C ASP A 410 17.60 -1.93 -15.56
N PRO A 411 16.49 -2.68 -15.53
CA PRO A 411 16.03 -3.36 -14.31
C PRO A 411 17.03 -4.43 -13.86
N ALA A 412 17.09 -4.63 -12.54
CA ALA A 412 17.93 -5.63 -11.89
C ALA A 412 17.43 -7.06 -12.17
#